data_8d4d6a66d667a914aae1a7e619c02ccf
#
_entry.id   8d4d6a66d667a914aae1a7e619c02ccf
#
_cell.length_a   1.000
_cell.length_b   1.000
_cell.length_c   1.000
_cell.angle_alpha   90.00
_cell.angle_beta   90.00
_cell.angle_gamma   90.00
#
_symmetry.space_group_name_H-M   'P 1'
#
loop_
_entity.id
_entity.type
_entity.pdbx_description
1 polymer ?
#
loop_
_entity_poly.entity_id
_entity_poly.type
_entity_poly.pdbx_seq_one_letter_code
_entity_poly.pdbx_strand_id
1 'polypeptide(L)'
;MKAEGTPPGRTGAGPRIAVRPKICESRPARRKAGKRKERSMPIKEATSLCKTILRNGYDAYIINTSLQSRLHDMTGLKELDIACELDFETLGKLFPNLVRGAEEEVIGTLLSEETGILYRFYPTDVSDASHPEMVVRRITPHMQEALRAASEETYGAVMRLSSFLNSDRVIEDVGCGCVRLAGIPQLTLARNYTLAIRVLRMAANYDLPVDSATWVAIVQASGRIADYVPASEFVHEWRQVAAENMWRFVQLLADSAILPGLVPEVAALASLRQNKGKLVDEEQSVFQHTIDCMRYYPEEKLHHDWIGVVAVLFQNVGKLYTAERNGARWTFFQHHRVGAKVTRKILRRMHFEPEDIDTICDLVRNQLRFQSMMTDRGIRRFRSLPDTERLIEMARANIKAQADGNYTNFNHNLKYLERAEKPLEMVEPLLNGNEIMEFTGLPPGPEVGVIREALLPAQIRGEVTVVSSAVAFVRGCLRDMEK
;
A
#
# COMPACT_ATOMS: atom_id res chain seq x y z
N MET A 1 32.24 -30.55 54.46
CA MET A 1 30.76 -30.57 54.45
C MET A 1 30.30 -29.74 53.33
N LYS A 2 29.59 -30.38 52.43
CA LYS A 2 29.03 -30.00 51.15
C LYS A 2 28.11 -28.79 51.24
N ALA A 3 28.19 -27.89 50.26
CA ALA A 3 27.06 -27.05 49.80
C ALA A 3 27.08 -26.99 48.27
N GLU A 4 26.06 -27.56 47.70
CA GLU A 4 25.81 -27.66 46.27
C GLU A 4 25.35 -26.30 45.71
N GLY A 5 25.98 -25.86 44.63
CA GLY A 5 25.58 -24.69 43.86
C GLY A 5 24.68 -25.09 42.70
N THR A 6 23.48 -24.59 42.69
CA THR A 6 22.52 -24.69 41.59
C THR A 6 22.88 -23.72 40.44
N PRO A 7 22.76 -24.09 39.17
CA PRO A 7 23.06 -23.20 38.06
C PRO A 7 21.88 -22.21 37.78
N PRO A 8 22.16 -21.01 37.30
CA PRO A 8 21.13 -20.01 37.01
C PRO A 8 20.32 -20.36 35.76
N GLY A 9 19.00 -20.32 35.92
CA GLY A 9 18.04 -20.56 34.87
C GLY A 9 18.11 -19.50 33.76
N ARG A 10 18.01 -19.97 32.55
CA ARG A 10 17.79 -19.15 31.36
C ARG A 10 16.38 -18.53 31.40
N THR A 11 16.29 -17.24 31.64
CA THR A 11 15.12 -16.43 31.43
C THR A 11 15.37 -15.54 30.22
N GLY A 12 14.70 -15.80 29.15
CA GLY A 12 14.80 -15.00 27.94
C GLY A 12 13.70 -15.31 26.95
N ALA A 13 12.45 -15.21 27.40
CA ALA A 13 11.32 -15.09 26.47
C ALA A 13 11.04 -13.60 26.29
N GLY A 14 11.42 -13.04 25.14
CA GLY A 14 11.04 -11.70 24.73
C GLY A 14 9.52 -11.57 24.61
N PRO A 15 8.96 -10.37 24.77
CA PRO A 15 7.52 -10.16 24.74
C PRO A 15 6.96 -10.52 23.36
N ARG A 16 6.16 -11.57 23.30
CA ARG A 16 5.33 -11.88 22.13
C ARG A 16 4.27 -10.79 22.01
N ILE A 17 4.35 -10.02 20.94
CA ILE A 17 3.28 -9.07 20.55
C ILE A 17 2.08 -9.92 20.16
N ALA A 18 1.12 -10.05 21.07
CA ALA A 18 -0.12 -10.76 20.83
C ALA A 18 -1.15 -9.82 20.21
N VAL A 19 -0.98 -9.51 18.92
CA VAL A 19 -2.08 -9.02 18.09
C VAL A 19 -2.66 -10.26 17.41
N ARG A 20 -3.84 -10.69 17.85
CA ARG A 20 -4.54 -11.82 17.22
C ARG A 20 -5.03 -11.41 15.83
N PRO A 21 -4.62 -12.07 14.75
CA PRO A 21 -5.23 -11.86 13.44
C PRO A 21 -6.70 -12.29 13.50
N LYS A 22 -7.56 -11.62 12.74
CA LYS A 22 -8.95 -12.06 12.53
C LYS A 22 -8.93 -13.38 11.76
N ILE A 23 -8.99 -14.48 12.47
CA ILE A 23 -9.08 -15.84 11.91
C ILE A 23 -10.56 -16.11 11.60
N CYS A 24 -10.83 -16.67 10.44
CA CYS A 24 -12.16 -17.09 10.04
C CYS A 24 -12.59 -18.31 10.89
N GLU A 25 -13.31 -18.09 11.98
CA GLU A 25 -13.93 -19.17 12.75
C GLU A 25 -15.23 -19.61 12.09
N SER A 26 -15.35 -20.90 11.84
CA SER A 26 -16.49 -21.55 11.18
C SER A 26 -17.73 -21.72 12.09
N ARG A 27 -18.13 -20.65 12.83
CA ARG A 27 -19.49 -20.54 13.44
C ARG A 27 -19.85 -19.07 13.72
N PRO A 28 -21.03 -18.60 13.29
CA PRO A 28 -21.46 -17.23 13.58
C PRO A 28 -21.94 -17.10 15.02
N ALA A 29 -21.20 -16.40 15.87
CA ALA A 29 -21.74 -15.90 17.12
C ALA A 29 -22.79 -14.82 16.81
N ARG A 30 -24.01 -15.00 17.29
CA ARG A 30 -25.10 -14.01 17.22
C ARG A 30 -24.67 -12.68 17.85
N ARG A 31 -24.21 -11.74 17.03
CA ARG A 31 -24.11 -10.32 17.40
C ARG A 31 -25.42 -9.61 17.07
N LYS A 32 -25.96 -8.88 18.04
CA LYS A 32 -27.15 -8.04 17.92
C LYS A 32 -26.99 -7.10 16.71
N ALA A 33 -28.03 -7.11 15.86
CA ALA A 33 -28.11 -6.37 14.62
C ALA A 33 -28.10 -4.85 14.86
N GLY A 34 -26.95 -4.21 14.69
CA GLY A 34 -26.90 -2.85 14.20
C GLY A 34 -27.18 -2.91 12.71
N LYS A 35 -28.07 -2.05 12.20
CA LYS A 35 -28.49 -1.99 10.79
C LYS A 35 -27.29 -2.07 9.84
N ARG A 36 -26.93 -3.28 9.37
CA ARG A 36 -26.14 -3.48 8.20
C ARG A 36 -26.99 -3.00 7.03
N LYS A 37 -26.58 -1.93 6.36
CA LYS A 37 -27.08 -1.60 5.02
C LYS A 37 -27.13 -2.91 4.23
N GLU A 38 -28.26 -3.18 3.61
CA GLU A 38 -28.50 -4.33 2.72
C GLU A 38 -27.49 -4.30 1.53
N ARG A 39 -26.27 -4.77 1.81
CA ARG A 39 -25.27 -5.08 0.80
C ARG A 39 -25.59 -6.50 0.33
N SER A 40 -26.19 -6.65 -0.83
CA SER A 40 -26.14 -7.89 -1.63
C SER A 40 -27.43 -8.27 -2.37
N MET A 41 -28.38 -7.35 -2.59
CA MET A 41 -29.56 -7.71 -3.39
C MET A 41 -29.21 -8.18 -4.82
N PRO A 42 -28.32 -7.49 -5.59
CA PRO A 42 -28.00 -7.90 -6.97
C PRO A 42 -27.42 -9.30 -7.08
N ILE A 43 -26.44 -9.63 -6.22
CA ILE A 43 -25.75 -10.92 -6.27
C ILE A 43 -26.65 -12.08 -5.81
N LYS A 44 -27.56 -11.84 -4.88
CA LYS A 44 -28.53 -12.88 -4.44
C LYS A 44 -29.46 -13.26 -5.57
N GLU A 45 -29.95 -12.29 -6.32
CA GLU A 45 -30.82 -12.51 -7.46
C GLU A 45 -30.05 -13.19 -8.60
N ALA A 46 -28.84 -12.70 -8.95
CA ALA A 46 -27.95 -13.35 -9.92
C ALA A 46 -27.68 -14.83 -9.53
N THR A 47 -27.44 -15.08 -8.25
CA THR A 47 -27.26 -16.45 -7.73
C THR A 47 -28.52 -17.29 -7.92
N SER A 48 -29.71 -16.69 -7.78
CA SER A 48 -30.98 -17.38 -8.03
C SER A 48 -31.16 -17.72 -9.51
N LEU A 49 -30.79 -16.80 -10.41
CA LEU A 49 -30.80 -17.02 -11.86
C LEU A 49 -29.84 -18.17 -12.23
N CYS A 50 -28.60 -18.15 -11.76
CA CYS A 50 -27.64 -19.22 -11.97
C CYS A 50 -28.16 -20.57 -11.43
N LYS A 51 -28.77 -20.62 -10.24
CA LYS A 51 -29.37 -21.82 -9.68
C LYS A 51 -30.49 -22.34 -10.53
N THR A 52 -31.28 -21.53 -11.19
CA THR A 52 -32.32 -21.94 -12.10
C THR A 52 -31.74 -22.64 -13.34
N ILE A 53 -30.66 -22.11 -13.90
CA ILE A 53 -29.94 -22.70 -15.02
C ILE A 53 -29.31 -24.03 -14.61
N LEU A 54 -28.60 -24.07 -13.49
CA LEU A 54 -27.95 -25.27 -12.93
C LEU A 54 -28.96 -26.41 -12.67
N ARG A 55 -30.18 -26.11 -12.16
CA ARG A 55 -31.23 -27.10 -11.93
C ARG A 55 -31.76 -27.73 -13.20
N ASN A 56 -31.58 -27.08 -14.34
CA ASN A 56 -31.93 -27.58 -15.64
C ASN A 56 -30.77 -28.32 -16.33
N GLY A 57 -29.67 -28.56 -15.63
CA GLY A 57 -28.54 -29.38 -16.09
C GLY A 57 -27.48 -28.62 -16.91
N TYR A 58 -27.47 -27.29 -16.86
CA TYR A 58 -26.52 -26.45 -17.58
C TYR A 58 -25.68 -25.63 -16.63
N ASP A 59 -24.43 -25.36 -16.98
CA ASP A 59 -23.55 -24.56 -16.18
C ASP A 59 -23.84 -23.04 -16.33
N ALA A 60 -23.75 -22.34 -15.20
CA ALA A 60 -23.90 -20.88 -15.14
C ALA A 60 -23.04 -20.28 -14.04
N TYR A 61 -22.40 -19.15 -14.35
CA TYR A 61 -21.41 -18.48 -13.50
C TYR A 61 -21.66 -16.97 -13.49
N ILE A 62 -21.63 -16.36 -12.31
CA ILE A 62 -21.57 -14.89 -12.22
C ILE A 62 -20.14 -14.48 -12.56
N ILE A 63 -19.97 -13.72 -13.64
CA ILE A 63 -18.66 -13.27 -14.10
C ILE A 63 -18.14 -12.22 -13.13
N ASN A 64 -16.95 -12.42 -12.59
CA ASN A 64 -16.19 -11.41 -11.87
C ASN A 64 -16.97 -10.71 -10.74
N THR A 65 -17.58 -11.50 -9.86
CA THR A 65 -18.49 -11.05 -8.80
C THR A 65 -17.95 -9.88 -7.98
N SER A 66 -16.65 -9.91 -7.65
CA SER A 66 -16.00 -8.86 -6.85
C SER A 66 -15.87 -7.55 -7.60
N LEU A 67 -15.52 -7.60 -8.90
CA LEU A 67 -15.42 -6.43 -9.75
C LEU A 67 -16.81 -5.80 -9.95
N GLN A 68 -17.80 -6.63 -10.26
CA GLN A 68 -19.17 -6.16 -10.47
C GLN A 68 -19.78 -5.53 -9.21
N SER A 69 -19.58 -6.16 -8.04
CA SER A 69 -20.02 -5.58 -6.76
C SER A 69 -19.40 -4.21 -6.52
N ARG A 70 -18.11 -4.07 -6.81
CA ARG A 70 -17.40 -2.81 -6.61
C ARG A 70 -17.81 -1.76 -7.61
N LEU A 71 -17.98 -2.10 -8.88
CA LEU A 71 -18.55 -1.18 -9.89
C LEU A 71 -19.93 -0.72 -9.47
N HIS A 72 -20.78 -1.60 -8.98
CA HIS A 72 -22.10 -1.24 -8.47
C HIS A 72 -22.00 -0.29 -7.26
N ASP A 73 -21.16 -0.59 -6.28
CA ASP A 73 -21.00 0.23 -5.07
C ASP A 73 -20.43 1.63 -5.37
N MET A 74 -19.51 1.75 -6.36
CA MET A 74 -18.81 2.99 -6.67
C MET A 74 -19.52 3.85 -7.71
N THR A 75 -20.15 3.24 -8.71
CA THR A 75 -20.77 3.96 -9.84
C THR A 75 -22.29 3.92 -9.82
N GLY A 76 -22.89 3.11 -8.94
CA GLY A 76 -24.33 2.85 -8.95
C GLY A 76 -24.79 2.04 -10.16
N LEU A 77 -23.87 1.37 -10.88
CA LEU A 77 -24.15 0.58 -12.06
C LEU A 77 -25.18 -0.51 -11.75
N LYS A 78 -26.28 -0.50 -12.46
CA LYS A 78 -27.39 -1.47 -12.29
C LYS A 78 -27.35 -2.55 -13.36
N GLU A 79 -26.17 -3.09 -13.62
CA GLU A 79 -25.95 -4.12 -14.61
C GLU A 79 -25.05 -5.21 -14.05
N LEU A 80 -25.30 -6.46 -14.45
CA LEU A 80 -24.61 -7.62 -13.91
C LEU A 80 -24.45 -8.71 -14.98
N ASP A 81 -23.23 -9.22 -15.16
CA ASP A 81 -22.87 -10.15 -16.20
C ASP A 81 -22.84 -11.59 -15.66
N ILE A 82 -23.48 -12.50 -16.39
CA ILE A 82 -23.57 -13.92 -16.12
C ILE A 82 -23.10 -14.68 -17.35
N ALA A 83 -22.28 -15.71 -17.20
CA ALA A 83 -21.93 -16.64 -18.27
C ALA A 83 -22.76 -17.90 -18.14
N CYS A 84 -23.21 -18.49 -19.27
CA CYS A 84 -23.92 -19.76 -19.28
C CYS A 84 -23.69 -20.54 -20.58
N GLU A 85 -23.94 -21.85 -20.55
CA GLU A 85 -23.79 -22.73 -21.71
C GLU A 85 -25.02 -22.73 -22.65
N LEU A 86 -26.03 -21.95 -22.29
CA LEU A 86 -27.29 -21.95 -23.01
C LEU A 86 -27.27 -20.99 -24.20
N ASP A 87 -27.95 -21.36 -25.27
CA ASP A 87 -28.31 -20.46 -26.36
C ASP A 87 -29.53 -19.60 -25.99
N PHE A 88 -29.81 -18.59 -26.82
CA PHE A 88 -30.92 -17.65 -26.61
C PHE A 88 -32.30 -18.37 -26.53
N GLU A 89 -32.54 -19.40 -27.36
CA GLU A 89 -33.83 -20.07 -27.41
C GLU A 89 -34.09 -20.90 -26.14
N THR A 90 -33.08 -21.59 -25.66
CA THR A 90 -33.16 -22.40 -24.45
C THR A 90 -33.21 -21.53 -23.19
N LEU A 91 -32.46 -20.47 -23.17
CA LEU A 91 -32.46 -19.46 -22.08
C LEU A 91 -33.83 -18.75 -22.00
N GLY A 92 -34.43 -18.43 -23.16
CA GLY A 92 -35.76 -17.83 -23.24
C GLY A 92 -36.90 -18.73 -22.74
N LYS A 93 -36.73 -20.09 -22.79
CA LYS A 93 -37.68 -21.02 -22.16
C LYS A 93 -37.60 -20.96 -20.62
N LEU A 94 -36.44 -20.66 -20.05
CA LEU A 94 -36.27 -20.53 -18.60
C LEU A 94 -36.67 -19.14 -18.10
N PHE A 95 -36.46 -18.13 -18.91
CA PHE A 95 -36.72 -16.73 -18.58
C PHE A 95 -37.58 -16.04 -19.67
N PRO A 96 -38.92 -16.07 -19.52
CA PRO A 96 -39.84 -15.56 -20.56
C PRO A 96 -39.64 -14.09 -20.93
N ASN A 97 -39.08 -13.27 -20.02
CA ASN A 97 -38.83 -11.85 -20.22
C ASN A 97 -37.41 -11.55 -20.78
N LEU A 98 -36.71 -12.58 -21.29
CA LEU A 98 -35.39 -12.42 -21.88
C LEU A 98 -35.50 -11.69 -23.22
N VAL A 99 -34.70 -10.64 -23.40
CA VAL A 99 -34.58 -9.90 -24.63
C VAL A 99 -33.25 -10.26 -25.30
N ARG A 100 -33.23 -10.38 -26.62
CA ARG A 100 -31.99 -10.67 -27.36
C ARG A 100 -30.98 -9.57 -27.16
N GLY A 101 -29.72 -9.92 -26.91
CA GLY A 101 -28.65 -8.95 -26.75
C GLY A 101 -28.46 -8.10 -28.02
N ALA A 102 -28.20 -6.81 -27.84
CA ALA A 102 -27.88 -5.90 -28.95
C ALA A 102 -26.42 -6.06 -29.42
N GLU A 103 -25.55 -6.59 -28.57
CA GLU A 103 -24.12 -6.83 -28.81
C GLU A 103 -23.90 -8.26 -29.30
N GLU A 104 -22.95 -8.46 -30.22
CA GLU A 104 -22.66 -9.76 -30.84
C GLU A 104 -22.24 -10.84 -29.81
N GLU A 105 -21.61 -10.41 -28.72
CA GLU A 105 -21.16 -11.33 -27.65
C GLU A 105 -22.21 -11.62 -26.57
N VAL A 106 -23.35 -10.92 -26.58
CA VAL A 106 -24.38 -11.08 -25.54
C VAL A 106 -25.52 -11.95 -26.06
N ILE A 107 -25.72 -13.11 -25.44
CA ILE A 107 -26.81 -14.03 -25.77
C ILE A 107 -28.17 -13.36 -25.57
N GLY A 108 -28.36 -12.71 -24.42
CA GLY A 108 -29.60 -12.04 -24.07
C GLY A 108 -29.44 -11.18 -22.82
N THR A 109 -30.43 -10.33 -22.60
CA THR A 109 -30.52 -9.45 -21.43
C THR A 109 -31.85 -9.67 -20.70
N LEU A 110 -31.82 -9.63 -19.39
CA LEU A 110 -32.98 -9.79 -18.51
C LEU A 110 -33.03 -8.64 -17.53
N LEU A 111 -34.06 -7.81 -17.60
CA LEU A 111 -34.29 -6.75 -16.63
C LEU A 111 -35.11 -7.29 -15.46
N SER A 112 -34.58 -7.17 -14.25
CA SER A 112 -35.33 -7.47 -13.03
C SER A 112 -36.32 -6.35 -12.71
N GLU A 113 -37.58 -6.71 -12.56
CA GLU A 113 -38.63 -5.78 -12.14
C GLU A 113 -38.51 -5.40 -10.65
N GLU A 114 -37.94 -6.29 -9.81
CA GLU A 114 -37.82 -6.08 -8.38
C GLU A 114 -36.65 -5.15 -8.03
N THR A 115 -35.51 -5.35 -8.65
CA THR A 115 -34.27 -4.64 -8.31
C THR A 115 -33.88 -3.56 -9.31
N GLY A 116 -34.47 -3.59 -10.51
CA GLY A 116 -34.12 -2.71 -11.62
C GLY A 116 -32.73 -2.97 -12.19
N ILE A 117 -32.20 -4.20 -11.98
CA ILE A 117 -30.89 -4.61 -12.45
C ILE A 117 -31.05 -5.32 -13.79
N LEU A 118 -30.18 -4.98 -14.74
CA LEU A 118 -30.10 -5.62 -16.05
C LEU A 118 -29.05 -6.73 -15.99
N TYR A 119 -29.46 -7.98 -16.15
CA TYR A 119 -28.57 -9.14 -16.26
C TYR A 119 -28.24 -9.38 -17.72
N ARG A 120 -26.93 -9.47 -18.04
CA ARG A 120 -26.44 -9.82 -19.38
C ARG A 120 -25.88 -11.23 -19.36
N PHE A 121 -26.32 -12.05 -20.31
CA PHE A 121 -25.88 -13.42 -20.46
C PHE A 121 -24.86 -13.53 -21.59
N TYR A 122 -23.68 -14.08 -21.26
CA TYR A 122 -22.57 -14.32 -22.17
C TYR A 122 -22.39 -15.82 -22.40
N PRO A 123 -21.91 -16.25 -23.58
CA PRO A 123 -21.62 -17.65 -23.83
C PRO A 123 -20.39 -18.09 -23.04
N THR A 124 -20.42 -19.34 -22.54
CA THR A 124 -19.26 -20.09 -22.10
C THR A 124 -18.79 -20.95 -23.25
N ASP A 125 -17.53 -20.82 -23.68
CA ASP A 125 -16.95 -21.69 -24.67
C ASP A 125 -16.72 -23.09 -24.10
N VAL A 126 -16.82 -24.14 -24.94
CA VAL A 126 -16.58 -25.54 -24.55
C VAL A 126 -15.15 -25.74 -24.01
N SER A 127 -14.21 -24.93 -24.45
CA SER A 127 -12.85 -24.85 -23.89
C SER A 127 -12.81 -24.32 -22.45
N ASP A 128 -13.78 -23.50 -22.06
CA ASP A 128 -13.92 -22.92 -20.73
C ASP A 128 -14.59 -23.87 -19.74
N ALA A 129 -15.38 -24.83 -20.21
CA ALA A 129 -16.05 -25.86 -19.36
C ALA A 129 -15.04 -26.72 -18.60
N SER A 130 -13.83 -26.91 -19.13
CA SER A 130 -12.72 -27.56 -18.42
C SER A 130 -11.99 -26.62 -17.43
N HIS A 131 -12.28 -25.32 -17.47
CA HIS A 131 -11.63 -24.29 -16.66
C HIS A 131 -12.63 -23.22 -16.17
N PRO A 132 -13.63 -23.59 -15.34
CA PRO A 132 -14.67 -22.67 -14.86
C PRO A 132 -14.11 -21.43 -14.16
N GLU A 133 -12.91 -21.51 -13.58
CA GLU A 133 -12.21 -20.38 -13.00
C GLU A 133 -11.82 -19.30 -14.02
N MET A 134 -11.65 -19.62 -15.29
CA MET A 134 -11.35 -18.62 -16.33
C MET A 134 -12.63 -17.83 -16.68
N VAL A 135 -13.77 -18.49 -16.73
CA VAL A 135 -15.07 -17.86 -16.97
C VAL A 135 -15.40 -16.88 -15.85
N VAL A 136 -15.22 -17.30 -14.61
CA VAL A 136 -15.49 -16.47 -13.41
C VAL A 136 -14.60 -15.23 -13.34
N ARG A 137 -13.45 -15.23 -14.01
CA ARG A 137 -12.48 -14.11 -13.99
C ARG A 137 -12.47 -13.25 -15.25
N ARG A 138 -13.28 -13.58 -16.23
CA ARG A 138 -13.37 -12.82 -17.48
C ARG A 138 -13.75 -11.36 -17.21
N ILE A 139 -13.17 -10.43 -17.97
CA ILE A 139 -13.60 -9.04 -18.02
C ILE A 139 -14.39 -8.86 -19.32
N THR A 140 -15.67 -8.59 -19.19
CA THR A 140 -16.54 -8.38 -20.33
C THR A 140 -16.31 -7.00 -20.97
N PRO A 141 -16.66 -6.78 -22.25
CA PRO A 141 -16.59 -5.46 -22.86
C PRO A 141 -17.37 -4.40 -22.06
N HIS A 142 -18.51 -4.76 -21.52
CA HIS A 142 -19.32 -3.89 -20.68
C HIS A 142 -18.58 -3.48 -19.38
N MET A 143 -17.92 -4.41 -18.68
CA MET A 143 -17.09 -4.06 -17.53
C MET A 143 -15.95 -3.11 -17.93
N GLN A 144 -15.33 -3.31 -19.10
CA GLN A 144 -14.29 -2.42 -19.61
C GLN A 144 -14.81 -1.01 -19.87
N GLU A 145 -16.00 -0.89 -20.42
CA GLU A 145 -16.64 0.40 -20.68
C GLU A 145 -17.00 1.11 -19.37
N ALA A 146 -17.61 0.41 -18.42
CA ALA A 146 -17.91 0.92 -17.09
C ALA A 146 -16.65 1.38 -16.34
N LEU A 147 -15.55 0.67 -16.53
CA LEU A 147 -14.24 1.04 -16.00
C LEU A 147 -13.69 2.33 -16.62
N ARG A 148 -13.85 2.51 -17.93
CA ARG A 148 -13.41 3.72 -18.64
C ARG A 148 -14.26 4.95 -18.30
N ALA A 149 -15.55 4.74 -18.02
CA ALA A 149 -16.46 5.81 -17.64
C ALA A 149 -16.29 6.26 -16.18
N ALA A 150 -15.57 5.49 -15.36
CA ALA A 150 -15.29 5.82 -13.97
C ALA A 150 -14.32 7.00 -13.87
N SER A 151 -14.39 7.77 -12.76
CA SER A 151 -13.41 8.83 -12.48
C SER A 151 -11.98 8.25 -12.40
N GLU A 152 -10.94 9.08 -12.61
CA GLU A 152 -9.56 8.60 -12.55
C GLU A 152 -9.23 7.88 -11.23
N GLU A 153 -9.76 8.36 -10.12
CA GLU A 153 -9.61 7.71 -8.80
C GLU A 153 -10.29 6.34 -8.77
N THR A 154 -11.53 6.27 -9.23
CA THR A 154 -12.30 5.03 -9.34
C THR A 154 -11.64 4.08 -10.34
N TYR A 155 -11.21 4.60 -11.49
CA TYR A 155 -10.49 3.84 -12.51
C TYR A 155 -9.21 3.21 -11.97
N GLY A 156 -8.37 3.97 -11.28
CA GLY A 156 -7.13 3.48 -10.67
C GLY A 156 -7.37 2.35 -9.65
N ALA A 157 -8.40 2.48 -8.80
CA ALA A 157 -8.77 1.44 -7.82
C ALA A 157 -9.30 0.18 -8.50
N VAL A 158 -10.11 0.31 -9.55
CA VAL A 158 -10.71 -0.82 -10.25
C VAL A 158 -9.74 -1.49 -11.21
N MET A 159 -8.83 -0.74 -11.86
CA MET A 159 -7.77 -1.34 -12.68
C MET A 159 -6.80 -2.16 -11.85
N ARG A 160 -6.48 -1.75 -10.63
CA ARG A 160 -5.73 -2.59 -9.68
C ARG A 160 -6.48 -3.88 -9.33
N LEU A 161 -7.81 -3.80 -9.21
CA LEU A 161 -8.66 -4.96 -9.01
C LEU A 161 -8.64 -5.90 -10.23
N SER A 162 -8.75 -5.35 -11.44
CA SER A 162 -8.79 -6.13 -12.68
C SER A 162 -7.47 -6.83 -12.99
N SER A 163 -6.33 -6.18 -12.75
CA SER A 163 -5.01 -6.82 -12.91
C SER A 163 -4.83 -8.02 -11.99
N PHE A 164 -5.47 -7.98 -10.84
CA PHE A 164 -5.53 -9.07 -9.88
C PHE A 164 -6.35 -10.27 -10.36
N LEU A 165 -7.51 -10.02 -10.93
CA LEU A 165 -8.42 -11.07 -11.35
C LEU A 165 -7.91 -11.87 -12.56
N ASN A 166 -6.97 -11.30 -13.31
CA ASN A 166 -6.32 -11.96 -14.46
C ASN A 166 -5.10 -12.82 -14.09
N SER A 167 -4.67 -12.84 -12.82
CA SER A 167 -3.48 -13.59 -12.41
C SER A 167 -3.83 -14.85 -11.60
N ASP A 168 -3.49 -15.98 -12.18
CA ASP A 168 -3.31 -17.29 -11.56
C ASP A 168 -4.46 -18.05 -10.85
N ARG A 169 -4.65 -19.25 -11.38
CA ARG A 169 -5.51 -20.36 -10.98
C ARG A 169 -5.31 -20.91 -9.55
N VAL A 170 -4.51 -20.26 -8.71
CA VAL A 170 -4.04 -20.86 -7.45
C VAL A 170 -4.75 -20.29 -6.22
N ILE A 171 -5.53 -19.22 -6.39
CA ILE A 171 -6.25 -18.59 -5.30
C ILE A 171 -7.73 -18.74 -5.53
N GLU A 172 -8.35 -19.60 -4.72
CA GLU A 172 -9.77 -19.82 -4.69
C GLU A 172 -10.45 -18.79 -3.78
N ASP A 173 -11.65 -18.40 -4.19
CA ASP A 173 -12.72 -17.95 -3.32
C ASP A 173 -12.67 -16.53 -2.73
N VAL A 174 -12.53 -15.54 -3.58
CA VAL A 174 -13.01 -14.19 -3.23
C VAL A 174 -14.56 -14.21 -3.04
N GLY A 175 -15.25 -15.17 -3.65
CA GLY A 175 -16.69 -15.36 -3.50
C GLY A 175 -17.13 -15.81 -2.10
N CYS A 176 -16.27 -16.46 -1.32
CA CYS A 176 -16.56 -16.89 0.07
C CYS A 176 -16.25 -15.81 1.11
N GLY A 177 -15.75 -14.63 0.71
CA GLY A 177 -15.39 -13.56 1.63
C GLY A 177 -14.10 -13.80 2.41
N CYS A 178 -13.23 -14.69 1.93
CA CYS A 178 -11.87 -14.90 2.45
C CYS A 178 -10.89 -15.19 1.30
N VAL A 179 -9.60 -15.00 1.56
CA VAL A 179 -8.52 -15.37 0.63
C VAL A 179 -7.96 -16.72 1.05
N ARG A 180 -7.99 -17.70 0.13
CA ARG A 180 -7.56 -19.07 0.39
C ARG A 180 -6.69 -19.58 -0.76
N LEU A 181 -5.67 -20.36 -0.43
CA LEU A 181 -4.91 -21.12 -1.42
C LEU A 181 -5.66 -22.37 -1.84
N ALA A 182 -5.66 -22.67 -3.13
CA ALA A 182 -6.26 -23.87 -3.68
C ALA A 182 -5.55 -25.14 -3.19
N GLY A 183 -6.33 -26.19 -2.95
CA GLY A 183 -5.83 -27.49 -2.52
C GLY A 183 -5.26 -27.49 -1.10
N ILE A 184 -4.12 -28.17 -0.89
CA ILE A 184 -3.42 -28.24 0.39
C ILE A 184 -2.43 -27.06 0.47
N PRO A 185 -2.66 -26.04 1.32
CA PRO A 185 -1.88 -24.79 1.32
C PRO A 185 -0.37 -25.00 1.43
N GLN A 186 0.08 -25.95 2.25
CA GLN A 186 1.50 -26.26 2.44
C GLN A 186 2.15 -26.76 1.15
N LEU A 187 1.47 -27.62 0.39
CA LEU A 187 1.97 -28.15 -0.88
C LEU A 187 1.95 -27.10 -1.97
N THR A 188 0.93 -26.26 -1.98
CA THR A 188 0.80 -25.15 -2.92
C THR A 188 1.91 -24.13 -2.72
N LEU A 189 2.18 -23.73 -1.46
CA LEU A 189 3.29 -22.83 -1.12
C LEU A 189 4.66 -23.45 -1.43
N ALA A 190 4.85 -24.74 -1.18
CA ALA A 190 6.12 -25.41 -1.48
C ALA A 190 6.47 -25.39 -2.97
N ARG A 191 5.50 -25.25 -3.86
CA ARG A 191 5.70 -25.11 -5.30
C ARG A 191 6.03 -23.67 -5.72
N ASN A 192 5.46 -22.69 -5.03
CA ASN A 192 5.68 -21.27 -5.31
C ASN A 192 5.43 -20.42 -4.06
N TYR A 193 6.49 -19.97 -3.40
CA TYR A 193 6.41 -19.15 -2.19
C TYR A 193 5.92 -17.72 -2.45
N THR A 194 6.01 -17.19 -3.67
CA THR A 194 5.49 -15.87 -4.05
C THR A 194 3.98 -15.78 -3.83
N LEU A 195 3.27 -16.91 -3.88
CA LEU A 195 1.84 -16.97 -3.59
C LEU A 195 1.47 -16.50 -2.19
N ALA A 196 2.36 -16.66 -1.20
CA ALA A 196 2.14 -16.12 0.13
C ALA A 196 2.05 -14.59 0.10
N ILE A 197 2.98 -13.93 -0.58
CA ILE A 197 2.98 -12.46 -0.73
C ILE A 197 1.71 -12.01 -1.47
N ARG A 198 1.32 -12.75 -2.50
CA ARG A 198 0.10 -12.48 -3.27
C ARG A 198 -1.15 -12.61 -2.41
N VAL A 199 -1.29 -13.65 -1.60
CA VAL A 199 -2.40 -13.83 -0.64
C VAL A 199 -2.47 -12.64 0.32
N LEU A 200 -1.34 -12.21 0.90
CA LEU A 200 -1.32 -11.08 1.83
C LEU A 200 -1.67 -9.76 1.13
N ARG A 201 -1.19 -9.56 -0.10
CA ARG A 201 -1.58 -8.41 -0.92
C ARG A 201 -3.09 -8.37 -1.17
N MET A 202 -3.66 -9.52 -1.51
CA MET A 202 -5.09 -9.65 -1.75
C MET A 202 -5.90 -9.35 -0.50
N ALA A 203 -5.52 -9.96 0.61
CA ALA A 203 -6.16 -9.73 1.89
C ALA A 203 -6.11 -8.23 2.28
N ALA A 204 -5.00 -7.56 1.99
CA ALA A 204 -4.86 -6.13 2.22
C ALA A 204 -5.75 -5.29 1.29
N ASN A 205 -5.67 -5.52 -0.04
CA ASN A 205 -6.37 -4.70 -1.03
C ASN A 205 -7.90 -4.81 -0.93
N TYR A 206 -8.41 -5.97 -0.52
CA TYR A 206 -9.86 -6.24 -0.50
C TYR A 206 -10.47 -6.25 0.90
N ASP A 207 -9.70 -5.94 1.93
CA ASP A 207 -10.14 -6.04 3.34
C ASP A 207 -10.71 -7.43 3.68
N LEU A 208 -10.14 -8.48 3.10
CA LEU A 208 -10.57 -9.85 3.30
C LEU A 208 -9.70 -10.56 4.34
N PRO A 209 -10.30 -11.41 5.19
CA PRO A 209 -9.53 -12.30 6.03
C PRO A 209 -8.84 -13.38 5.20
N VAL A 210 -7.68 -13.84 5.66
CA VAL A 210 -7.03 -15.04 5.13
C VAL A 210 -7.64 -16.26 5.81
N ASP A 211 -7.92 -17.31 5.03
CA ASP A 211 -8.38 -18.59 5.56
C ASP A 211 -7.37 -19.16 6.57
N SER A 212 -7.88 -19.81 7.62
CA SER A 212 -7.07 -20.27 8.75
C SER A 212 -5.98 -21.28 8.36
N ALA A 213 -6.29 -22.23 7.46
CA ALA A 213 -5.32 -23.22 7.00
C ALA A 213 -4.23 -22.56 6.12
N THR A 214 -4.62 -21.63 5.26
CA THR A 214 -3.72 -20.83 4.45
C THR A 214 -2.83 -19.95 5.33
N TRP A 215 -3.39 -19.29 6.35
CA TRP A 215 -2.62 -18.47 7.28
C TRP A 215 -1.56 -19.28 8.03
N VAL A 216 -1.95 -20.42 8.59
CA VAL A 216 -1.03 -21.33 9.29
C VAL A 216 0.11 -21.79 8.37
N ALA A 217 -0.21 -22.14 7.12
CA ALA A 217 0.78 -22.55 6.14
C ALA A 217 1.78 -21.42 5.82
N ILE A 218 1.30 -20.18 5.68
CA ILE A 218 2.14 -18.99 5.44
C ILE A 218 3.08 -18.75 6.62
N VAL A 219 2.56 -18.75 7.86
CA VAL A 219 3.35 -18.53 9.07
C VAL A 219 4.42 -19.62 9.24
N GLN A 220 4.07 -20.89 9.01
CA GLN A 220 5.02 -22.00 9.07
C GLN A 220 6.11 -21.94 8.01
N ALA A 221 5.79 -21.35 6.84
CA ALA A 221 6.72 -21.19 5.72
C ALA A 221 7.47 -19.86 5.74
N SER A 222 7.27 -18.97 6.72
CA SER A 222 7.77 -17.58 6.71
C SER A 222 9.28 -17.47 6.43
N GLY A 223 10.12 -18.30 7.06
CA GLY A 223 11.54 -18.33 6.79
C GLY A 223 11.87 -18.72 5.33
N ARG A 224 11.19 -19.75 4.81
CA ARG A 224 11.38 -20.18 3.42
C ARG A 224 10.89 -19.14 2.42
N ILE A 225 9.79 -18.44 2.71
CA ILE A 225 9.30 -17.35 1.88
C ILE A 225 10.36 -16.26 1.77
N ALA A 226 10.98 -15.88 2.90
CA ALA A 226 12.05 -14.89 2.91
C ALA A 226 13.29 -15.33 2.13
N ASP A 227 13.62 -16.63 2.16
CA ASP A 227 14.82 -17.19 1.51
C ASP A 227 14.61 -17.43 0.01
N TYR A 228 13.40 -17.82 -0.41
CA TYR A 228 13.14 -18.30 -1.77
C TYR A 228 12.35 -17.33 -2.65
N VAL A 229 11.73 -16.27 -2.09
CA VAL A 229 11.07 -15.25 -2.94
C VAL A 229 12.09 -14.23 -3.41
N PRO A 230 12.33 -14.13 -4.73
CA PRO A 230 13.24 -13.12 -5.27
C PRO A 230 12.75 -11.69 -4.94
N ALA A 231 13.68 -10.78 -4.68
CA ALA A 231 13.37 -9.39 -4.38
C ALA A 231 12.53 -8.73 -5.50
N SER A 232 12.78 -9.08 -6.76
CA SER A 232 12.02 -8.59 -7.91
C SER A 232 10.56 -9.04 -7.89
N GLU A 233 10.28 -10.30 -7.54
CA GLU A 233 8.92 -10.81 -7.42
C GLU A 233 8.19 -10.18 -6.24
N PHE A 234 8.88 -10.03 -5.11
CA PHE A 234 8.31 -9.31 -3.97
C PHE A 234 7.93 -7.87 -4.35
N VAL A 235 8.84 -7.14 -4.99
CA VAL A 235 8.58 -5.76 -5.43
C VAL A 235 7.46 -5.70 -6.46
N HIS A 236 7.39 -6.67 -7.37
CA HIS A 236 6.29 -6.77 -8.33
C HIS A 236 4.92 -6.90 -7.63
N GLU A 237 4.79 -7.81 -6.67
CA GLU A 237 3.57 -7.94 -5.87
C GLU A 237 3.31 -6.71 -5.00
N TRP A 238 4.35 -6.12 -4.41
CA TRP A 238 4.24 -4.93 -3.58
C TRP A 238 3.75 -3.71 -4.36
N ARG A 239 4.21 -3.52 -5.61
CA ARG A 239 3.76 -2.46 -6.51
C ARG A 239 2.26 -2.51 -6.81
N GLN A 240 1.65 -3.66 -6.68
CA GLN A 240 0.22 -3.86 -6.89
C GLN A 240 -0.62 -3.63 -5.62
N VAL A 241 0.00 -3.32 -4.49
CA VAL A 241 -0.72 -2.91 -3.28
C VAL A 241 -1.21 -1.47 -3.47
N ALA A 242 -2.50 -1.24 -3.22
CA ALA A 242 -3.06 0.11 -3.24
C ALA A 242 -2.45 0.95 -2.11
N ALA A 243 -2.18 2.23 -2.38
CA ALA A 243 -1.54 3.12 -1.41
C ALA A 243 -2.31 3.18 -0.08
N GLU A 244 -3.63 3.28 -0.14
CA GLU A 244 -4.55 3.33 0.99
C GLU A 244 -4.56 2.04 1.83
N ASN A 245 -4.13 0.91 1.26
CA ASN A 245 -4.10 -0.40 1.92
C ASN A 245 -2.67 -0.85 2.28
N MET A 246 -1.65 -0.04 1.98
CA MET A 246 -0.25 -0.36 2.21
C MET A 246 0.05 -0.67 3.68
N TRP A 247 -0.54 0.10 4.61
CA TRP A 247 -0.38 -0.12 6.04
C TRP A 247 -0.82 -1.52 6.47
N ARG A 248 -1.92 -2.01 5.86
CA ARG A 248 -2.47 -3.34 6.14
C ARG A 248 -1.61 -4.46 5.57
N PHE A 249 -1.09 -4.25 4.36
CA PHE A 249 -0.15 -5.19 3.76
C PHE A 249 1.11 -5.35 4.61
N VAL A 250 1.71 -4.23 5.04
CA VAL A 250 2.89 -4.25 5.92
C VAL A 250 2.58 -4.88 7.27
N GLN A 251 1.40 -4.63 7.83
CA GLN A 251 0.95 -5.29 9.07
C GLN A 251 0.81 -6.80 8.88
N LEU A 252 0.20 -7.26 7.79
CA LEU A 252 0.07 -8.69 7.49
C LEU A 252 1.43 -9.38 7.28
N LEU A 253 2.38 -8.71 6.63
CA LEU A 253 3.76 -9.20 6.51
C LEU A 253 4.45 -9.34 7.89
N ALA A 254 4.19 -8.42 8.81
CA ALA A 254 4.72 -8.49 10.17
C ALA A 254 4.03 -9.62 10.98
N ASP A 255 2.71 -9.72 10.93
CA ASP A 255 1.93 -10.71 11.67
C ASP A 255 2.21 -12.15 11.19
N SER A 256 2.54 -12.32 9.91
CA SER A 256 2.96 -13.60 9.32
C SER A 256 4.43 -13.94 9.54
N ALA A 257 5.20 -13.06 10.19
CA ALA A 257 6.64 -13.19 10.41
C ALA A 257 7.49 -13.23 9.11
N ILE A 258 6.96 -12.74 8.00
CA ILE A 258 7.69 -12.63 6.71
C ILE A 258 8.52 -11.34 6.67
N LEU A 259 8.00 -10.24 7.24
CA LEU A 259 8.63 -8.91 7.18
C LEU A 259 10.12 -8.91 7.62
N PRO A 260 10.54 -9.62 8.69
CA PRO A 260 11.94 -9.65 9.12
C PRO A 260 12.90 -10.19 8.06
N GLY A 261 12.45 -11.11 7.22
CA GLY A 261 13.27 -11.67 6.15
C GLY A 261 13.36 -10.77 4.91
N LEU A 262 12.31 -9.99 4.62
CA LEU A 262 12.25 -9.12 3.44
C LEU A 262 12.83 -7.73 3.70
N VAL A 263 12.38 -7.08 4.79
CA VAL A 263 12.79 -5.72 5.17
C VAL A 263 13.09 -5.68 6.68
N PRO A 264 14.23 -6.28 7.10
CA PRO A 264 14.58 -6.41 8.52
C PRO A 264 14.66 -5.06 9.23
N GLU A 265 15.04 -4.00 8.54
CA GLU A 265 15.14 -2.65 9.11
C GLU A 265 13.75 -2.12 9.53
N VAL A 266 12.71 -2.39 8.75
CA VAL A 266 11.33 -2.01 9.11
C VAL A 266 10.82 -2.89 10.25
N ALA A 267 11.07 -4.19 10.19
CA ALA A 267 10.69 -5.12 11.25
C ALA A 267 11.35 -4.77 12.61
N ALA A 268 12.61 -4.33 12.59
CA ALA A 268 13.35 -3.93 13.79
C ALA A 268 12.73 -2.70 14.51
N LEU A 269 11.94 -1.88 13.84
CA LEU A 269 11.20 -0.77 14.45
C LEU A 269 10.21 -1.24 15.52
N ALA A 270 9.81 -2.52 15.51
CA ALA A 270 8.91 -3.08 16.51
C ALA A 270 9.55 -3.17 17.91
N SER A 271 10.88 -3.34 17.98
CA SER A 271 11.63 -3.38 19.24
C SER A 271 11.99 -1.99 19.77
N LEU A 272 11.94 -0.96 18.92
CA LEU A 272 12.28 0.40 19.31
C LEU A 272 11.07 1.13 19.90
N ARG A 273 11.27 1.83 21.00
CA ARG A 273 10.22 2.59 21.69
C ARG A 273 10.35 4.08 21.44
N GLN A 274 9.24 4.77 21.46
CA GLN A 274 9.13 6.23 21.45
C GLN A 274 7.99 6.70 22.34
N ASN A 275 8.06 7.94 22.83
CA ASN A 275 6.98 8.52 23.60
C ASN A 275 5.76 8.81 22.70
N LYS A 276 4.58 8.54 23.22
CA LYS A 276 3.31 8.79 22.54
C LYS A 276 2.84 10.20 22.83
N GLY A 277 3.17 11.12 21.94
CA GLY A 277 2.84 12.54 22.13
C GLY A 277 3.68 13.21 23.21
N LYS A 278 3.06 14.12 23.98
CA LYS A 278 3.71 14.88 25.05
C LYS A 278 3.77 14.14 26.38
N LEU A 279 2.96 13.10 26.53
CA LEU A 279 2.91 12.28 27.75
C LEU A 279 4.17 11.42 27.82
N VAL A 280 4.93 11.59 28.89
CA VAL A 280 6.22 10.91 29.08
C VAL A 280 6.04 9.45 29.42
N ASP A 281 4.94 9.12 30.08
CA ASP A 281 4.69 7.79 30.64
C ASP A 281 4.05 6.82 29.63
N GLU A 282 3.58 7.32 28.47
CA GLU A 282 3.05 6.48 27.41
C GLU A 282 4.08 6.24 26.31
N GLU A 283 4.53 5.00 26.18
CA GLU A 283 5.42 4.57 25.12
C GLU A 283 4.68 3.69 24.10
N GLN A 284 5.02 3.86 22.83
CA GLN A 284 4.59 2.97 21.75
C GLN A 284 5.78 2.47 20.95
N SER A 285 5.62 1.37 20.21
CA SER A 285 6.65 0.94 19.28
C SER A 285 6.73 1.90 18.09
N VAL A 286 7.93 2.15 17.58
CA VAL A 286 8.12 2.97 16.39
C VAL A 286 7.46 2.32 15.16
N PHE A 287 7.41 0.98 15.12
CA PHE A 287 6.68 0.25 14.08
C PHE A 287 5.19 0.58 14.09
N GLN A 288 4.52 0.48 15.26
CA GLN A 288 3.09 0.80 15.35
C GLN A 288 2.80 2.24 14.94
N HIS A 289 3.62 3.18 15.39
CA HIS A 289 3.51 4.58 14.96
C HIS A 289 3.67 4.73 13.44
N THR A 290 4.59 3.96 12.83
CA THR A 290 4.79 3.98 11.38
C THR A 290 3.56 3.44 10.64
N ILE A 291 2.96 2.35 11.13
CA ILE A 291 1.69 1.81 10.60
C ILE A 291 0.56 2.83 10.71
N ASP A 292 0.45 3.51 11.86
CA ASP A 292 -0.57 4.55 12.06
C ASP A 292 -0.36 5.73 11.11
N CYS A 293 0.88 6.18 10.89
CA CYS A 293 1.20 7.20 9.89
C CYS A 293 0.78 6.77 8.48
N MET A 294 1.09 5.53 8.08
CA MET A 294 0.70 4.98 6.78
C MET A 294 -0.82 4.88 6.63
N ARG A 295 -1.54 4.56 7.70
CA ARG A 295 -2.99 4.47 7.72
C ARG A 295 -3.66 5.82 7.49
N TYR A 296 -3.04 6.92 7.96
CA TYR A 296 -3.52 8.28 7.81
C TYR A 296 -2.97 8.99 6.56
N TYR A 297 -2.05 8.38 5.87
CA TYR A 297 -1.55 8.77 4.57
C TYR A 297 -1.99 7.73 3.54
N PRO A 298 -2.42 8.08 2.36
CA PRO A 298 -2.69 9.42 1.81
C PRO A 298 -4.12 9.91 2.15
N GLU A 299 -4.31 11.22 2.19
CA GLU A 299 -5.64 11.83 2.21
C GLU A 299 -6.02 12.37 0.83
N GLU A 300 -7.26 12.85 0.68
CA GLU A 300 -8.01 13.28 -0.50
C GLU A 300 -7.21 13.48 -1.81
N LYS A 301 -6.24 14.39 -1.81
CA LYS A 301 -5.49 14.76 -3.04
C LYS A 301 -4.45 13.73 -3.48
N LEU A 302 -3.93 12.94 -2.54
CA LEU A 302 -2.85 11.98 -2.75
C LEU A 302 -3.29 10.53 -2.50
N HIS A 303 -4.59 10.26 -2.69
CA HIS A 303 -5.21 8.97 -2.35
C HIS A 303 -4.51 7.76 -3.00
N HIS A 304 -3.93 7.93 -4.19
CA HIS A 304 -3.24 6.87 -4.92
C HIS A 304 -1.71 7.02 -4.94
N ASP A 305 -1.16 7.85 -4.05
CA ASP A 305 0.28 8.12 -4.01
C ASP A 305 1.08 6.97 -3.39
N TRP A 306 1.43 6.00 -4.21
CA TRP A 306 2.21 4.84 -3.81
C TRP A 306 3.62 5.22 -3.34
N ILE A 307 4.28 6.17 -4.01
CA ILE A 307 5.64 6.64 -3.67
C ILE A 307 5.65 7.33 -2.30
N GLY A 308 4.67 8.19 -2.05
CA GLY A 308 4.55 8.88 -0.76
C GLY A 308 4.31 7.94 0.39
N VAL A 309 3.41 6.95 0.27
CA VAL A 309 3.16 5.99 1.36
C VAL A 309 4.39 5.09 1.63
N VAL A 310 5.19 4.77 0.61
CA VAL A 310 6.46 4.06 0.81
C VAL A 310 7.49 4.96 1.51
N ALA A 311 7.53 6.26 1.21
CA ALA A 311 8.35 7.19 1.97
C ALA A 311 7.92 7.27 3.45
N VAL A 312 6.61 7.22 3.75
CA VAL A 312 6.09 7.12 5.13
C VAL A 312 6.53 5.83 5.80
N LEU A 313 6.54 4.69 5.09
CA LEU A 313 7.04 3.42 5.64
C LEU A 313 8.49 3.53 6.11
N PHE A 314 9.34 4.21 5.33
CA PHE A 314 10.76 4.33 5.64
C PHE A 314 11.14 5.56 6.48
N GLN A 315 10.21 6.48 6.76
CA GLN A 315 10.50 7.75 7.44
C GLN A 315 11.18 7.58 8.81
N ASN A 316 10.91 6.46 9.48
CA ASN A 316 11.39 6.18 10.84
C ASN A 316 12.59 5.22 10.91
N VAL A 317 13.07 4.63 9.81
CA VAL A 317 14.15 3.62 9.84
C VAL A 317 15.46 4.17 10.39
N GLY A 318 15.70 5.47 10.24
CA GLY A 318 16.88 6.14 10.82
C GLY A 318 16.88 6.18 12.35
N LYS A 319 15.73 6.05 13.00
CA LYS A 319 15.61 6.02 14.46
C LYS A 319 16.34 4.81 15.07
N LEU A 320 16.48 3.71 14.33
CA LEU A 320 17.25 2.54 14.77
C LEU A 320 18.72 2.85 15.12
N TYR A 321 19.27 3.87 14.47
CA TYR A 321 20.69 4.24 14.56
C TYR A 321 20.94 5.51 15.37
N THR A 322 19.87 6.23 15.74
CA THR A 322 19.95 7.54 16.39
C THR A 322 19.13 7.59 17.69
N ALA A 323 18.67 6.45 18.16
CA ALA A 323 17.89 6.37 19.38
C ALA A 323 18.77 6.63 20.61
N GLU A 324 18.45 7.65 21.39
CA GLU A 324 19.06 7.96 22.66
C GLU A 324 17.99 8.17 23.73
N ARG A 325 18.26 7.70 24.94
CA ARG A 325 17.35 7.88 26.05
C ARG A 325 17.89 8.96 26.98
N ASN A 326 17.24 10.11 26.99
CA ASN A 326 17.53 11.24 27.88
C ASN A 326 16.53 11.29 29.03
N GLY A 327 16.89 10.69 30.17
CA GLY A 327 15.97 10.52 31.29
C GLY A 327 14.79 9.60 30.92
N ALA A 328 13.56 10.15 30.99
CA ALA A 328 12.34 9.44 30.63
C ALA A 328 11.94 9.62 29.16
N ARG A 329 12.69 10.40 28.37
CA ARG A 329 12.34 10.70 26.97
C ARG A 329 13.28 10.05 25.99
N TRP A 330 12.71 9.53 24.89
CA TRP A 330 13.43 9.10 23.71
C TRP A 330 13.70 10.28 22.78
N THR A 331 14.93 10.39 22.30
CA THR A 331 15.35 11.38 21.31
C THR A 331 15.97 10.68 20.10
N PHE A 332 15.81 11.28 18.92
CA PHE A 332 16.24 10.68 17.64
C PHE A 332 16.88 11.77 16.77
N PHE A 333 18.05 12.25 17.20
CA PHE A 333 18.69 13.37 16.52
C PHE A 333 19.08 13.02 15.09
N GLN A 334 18.69 13.86 14.13
CA GLN A 334 18.96 13.69 12.69
C GLN A 334 18.53 12.33 12.08
N HIS A 335 17.56 11.63 12.66
CA HIS A 335 17.10 10.34 12.13
C HIS A 335 16.65 10.40 10.65
N HIS A 336 16.11 11.53 10.18
CA HIS A 336 15.69 11.74 8.80
C HIS A 336 16.88 11.67 7.81
N ARG A 337 18.07 12.18 8.18
CA ARG A 337 19.28 12.10 7.35
C ARG A 337 19.85 10.69 7.29
N VAL A 338 19.95 10.05 8.45
CA VAL A 338 20.38 8.65 8.54
C VAL A 338 19.37 7.75 7.85
N GLY A 339 18.07 7.99 8.06
CA GLY A 339 16.97 7.27 7.44
C GLY A 339 17.05 7.30 5.92
N ALA A 340 17.28 8.45 5.30
CA ALA A 340 17.43 8.55 3.86
C ALA A 340 18.59 7.70 3.31
N LYS A 341 19.74 7.65 4.02
CA LYS A 341 20.89 6.80 3.65
C LYS A 341 20.57 5.31 3.76
N VAL A 342 19.87 4.92 4.83
CA VAL A 342 19.43 3.53 5.05
C VAL A 342 18.38 3.12 4.02
N THR A 343 17.37 3.95 3.78
CA THR A 343 16.33 3.73 2.77
C THR A 343 16.94 3.49 1.40
N ARG A 344 17.92 4.29 1.00
CA ARG A 344 18.64 4.13 -0.28
C ARG A 344 19.29 2.74 -0.39
N LYS A 345 19.90 2.24 0.69
CA LYS A 345 20.50 0.89 0.70
C LYS A 345 19.43 -0.20 0.56
N ILE A 346 18.30 -0.04 1.27
CA ILE A 346 17.18 -0.99 1.22
C ILE A 346 16.60 -1.05 -0.19
N LEU A 347 16.24 0.10 -0.77
CA LEU A 347 15.58 0.16 -2.08
C LEU A 347 16.50 -0.34 -3.20
N ARG A 348 17.82 -0.06 -3.13
CA ARG A 348 18.80 -0.63 -4.05
C ARG A 348 18.90 -2.16 -3.93
N ARG A 349 18.90 -2.70 -2.71
CA ARG A 349 18.88 -4.16 -2.47
C ARG A 349 17.62 -4.80 -3.05
N MET A 350 16.52 -4.07 -3.09
CA MET A 350 15.24 -4.51 -3.64
C MET A 350 15.08 -4.21 -5.14
N HIS A 351 16.10 -3.70 -5.78
CA HIS A 351 16.11 -3.37 -7.23
C HIS A 351 15.01 -2.39 -7.66
N PHE A 352 14.74 -1.37 -6.83
CA PHE A 352 13.90 -0.25 -7.23
C PHE A 352 14.57 0.60 -8.31
N GLU A 353 13.75 1.25 -9.15
CA GLU A 353 14.23 2.18 -10.15
C GLU A 353 14.92 3.39 -9.50
N PRO A 354 16.03 3.90 -10.11
CA PRO A 354 16.80 5.00 -9.55
C PRO A 354 15.95 6.25 -9.23
N GLU A 355 14.99 6.58 -10.08
CA GLU A 355 14.09 7.73 -9.92
C GLU A 355 13.21 7.60 -8.68
N ASP A 356 12.65 6.42 -8.46
CA ASP A 356 11.85 6.12 -7.27
C ASP A 356 12.70 6.18 -6.00
N ILE A 357 13.91 5.62 -6.06
CA ILE A 357 14.87 5.66 -4.93
C ILE A 357 15.17 7.11 -4.56
N ASP A 358 15.44 7.95 -5.54
CA ASP A 358 15.78 9.35 -5.30
C ASP A 358 14.59 10.10 -4.70
N THR A 359 13.40 9.95 -5.27
CA THR A 359 12.18 10.59 -4.76
C THR A 359 11.86 10.14 -3.33
N ILE A 360 11.85 8.84 -3.05
CA ILE A 360 11.55 8.31 -1.71
C ILE A 360 12.59 8.79 -0.69
N CYS A 361 13.88 8.75 -1.05
CA CYS A 361 14.94 9.19 -0.15
C CYS A 361 14.89 10.69 0.12
N ASP A 362 14.54 11.50 -0.87
CA ASP A 362 14.37 12.94 -0.71
C ASP A 362 13.17 13.28 0.19
N LEU A 363 12.07 12.56 0.07
CA LEU A 363 10.93 12.67 0.99
C LEU A 363 11.33 12.29 2.42
N VAL A 364 11.98 11.16 2.63
CA VAL A 364 12.48 10.75 3.95
C VAL A 364 13.45 11.76 4.54
N ARG A 365 14.34 12.33 3.73
CA ARG A 365 15.31 13.34 4.16
C ARG A 365 14.64 14.66 4.58
N ASN A 366 13.60 15.06 3.88
CA ASN A 366 12.96 16.35 4.05
C ASN A 366 11.68 16.32 4.92
N GLN A 367 11.28 15.17 5.44
CA GLN A 367 10.03 14.98 6.19
C GLN A 367 9.77 15.96 7.34
N LEU A 368 10.82 16.47 7.99
CA LEU A 368 10.71 17.41 9.09
C LEU A 368 10.71 18.88 8.65
N ARG A 369 10.98 19.18 7.37
CA ARG A 369 11.15 20.57 6.91
C ARG A 369 9.87 21.38 7.01
N PHE A 370 8.73 20.80 6.74
CA PHE A 370 7.45 21.48 6.90
C PHE A 370 7.20 21.91 8.35
N GLN A 371 7.53 21.05 9.32
CA GLN A 371 7.35 21.34 10.74
C GLN A 371 8.36 22.35 11.28
N SER A 372 9.52 22.46 10.65
CA SER A 372 10.63 23.35 11.07
C SER A 372 10.66 24.70 10.34
N MET A 373 9.64 25.05 9.57
CA MET A 373 9.53 26.34 8.87
C MET A 373 9.14 27.46 9.82
N MET A 374 10.13 28.06 10.49
CA MET A 374 9.91 29.15 11.45
C MET A 374 10.33 30.51 10.91
N THR A 375 10.91 30.58 9.71
CA THR A 375 11.46 31.81 9.12
C THR A 375 11.10 31.91 7.65
N ASP A 376 11.05 33.13 7.08
CA ASP A 376 10.82 33.37 5.66
C ASP A 376 11.82 32.62 4.76
N ARG A 377 13.06 32.50 5.22
CA ARG A 377 14.08 31.69 4.55
C ARG A 377 13.70 30.21 4.52
N GLY A 378 13.19 29.69 5.64
CA GLY A 378 12.71 28.31 5.73
C GLY A 378 11.54 28.05 4.80
N ILE A 379 10.61 29.00 4.70
CA ILE A 379 9.44 28.92 3.81
C ILE A 379 9.86 28.91 2.34
N ARG A 380 10.71 29.84 1.91
CA ARG A 380 11.22 29.88 0.54
C ARG A 380 11.94 28.58 0.17
N ARG A 381 12.75 28.07 1.09
CA ARG A 381 13.49 26.83 0.92
C ARG A 381 12.57 25.61 0.85
N PHE A 382 11.49 25.57 1.63
CA PHE A 382 10.51 24.51 1.55
C PHE A 382 9.78 24.56 0.20
N ARG A 383 9.37 25.74 -0.26
CA ARG A 383 8.70 25.91 -1.56
C ARG A 383 9.55 25.51 -2.78
N SER A 384 10.88 25.62 -2.67
CA SER A 384 11.78 25.19 -3.74
C SER A 384 12.00 23.68 -3.80
N LEU A 385 11.47 22.91 -2.82
CA LEU A 385 11.52 21.45 -2.87
C LEU A 385 10.51 20.91 -3.88
N PRO A 386 10.85 19.85 -4.59
CA PRO A 386 9.86 19.05 -5.27
C PRO A 386 8.95 18.38 -4.22
N ASP A 387 7.79 17.92 -4.63
CA ASP A 387 6.92 17.11 -3.78
C ASP A 387 6.50 17.75 -2.43
N THR A 388 6.32 19.07 -2.41
CA THR A 388 5.91 19.79 -1.20
C THR A 388 4.58 19.32 -0.66
N GLU A 389 3.64 18.94 -1.52
CA GLU A 389 2.35 18.37 -1.14
C GLU A 389 2.53 17.06 -0.36
N ARG A 390 3.37 16.15 -0.84
CA ARG A 390 3.72 14.91 -0.14
C ARG A 390 4.32 15.16 1.23
N LEU A 391 5.22 16.15 1.36
CA LEU A 391 5.85 16.53 2.63
C LEU A 391 4.83 17.10 3.63
N ILE A 392 3.87 17.89 3.16
CA ILE A 392 2.77 18.40 3.98
C ILE A 392 1.90 17.25 4.48
N GLU A 393 1.53 16.33 3.60
CA GLU A 393 0.72 15.16 3.94
C GLU A 393 1.44 14.20 4.91
N MET A 394 2.75 13.97 4.72
CA MET A 394 3.56 13.21 5.68
C MET A 394 3.55 13.86 7.07
N ALA A 395 3.68 15.18 7.14
CA ALA A 395 3.62 15.93 8.40
C ALA A 395 2.22 15.81 9.06
N ARG A 396 1.16 15.91 8.26
CA ARG A 396 -0.23 15.76 8.71
C ARG A 396 -0.48 14.35 9.24
N ALA A 397 -0.10 13.32 8.50
CA ALA A 397 -0.25 11.93 8.91
C ALA A 397 0.51 11.63 10.22
N ASN A 398 1.72 12.19 10.35
CA ASN A 398 2.52 12.04 11.56
C ASN A 398 1.85 12.69 12.80
N ILE A 399 1.24 13.87 12.64
CA ILE A 399 0.47 14.52 13.74
C ILE A 399 -0.76 13.70 14.08
N LYS A 400 -1.50 13.22 13.08
CA LYS A 400 -2.72 12.42 13.28
C LYS A 400 -2.44 11.07 13.95
N ALA A 401 -1.24 10.53 13.76
CA ALA A 401 -0.79 9.30 14.42
C ALA A 401 -0.33 9.51 15.87
N GLN A 402 -0.23 10.76 16.34
CA GLN A 402 0.07 11.09 17.73
C GLN A 402 -1.22 11.22 18.55
N ALA A 403 -1.16 10.83 19.82
CA ALA A 403 -2.35 10.83 20.68
C ALA A 403 -2.94 12.23 20.94
N ASP A 404 -2.08 13.25 20.95
CA ASP A 404 -2.45 14.64 21.25
C ASP A 404 -2.77 15.49 20.00
N GLY A 405 -2.53 14.98 18.79
CA GLY A 405 -2.98 15.52 17.51
C GLY A 405 -2.97 17.05 17.36
N ASN A 406 -1.89 17.73 17.81
CA ASN A 406 -1.86 19.19 17.85
C ASN A 406 -1.50 19.80 16.49
N TYR A 407 -2.50 20.32 15.78
CA TYR A 407 -2.38 20.96 14.48
C TYR A 407 -2.01 22.46 14.53
N THR A 408 -1.77 23.07 15.68
CA THR A 408 -1.52 24.52 15.77
C THR A 408 -0.36 24.98 14.89
N ASN A 409 0.79 24.33 15.02
CA ASN A 409 1.97 24.66 14.21
C ASN A 409 1.77 24.28 12.74
N PHE A 410 1.08 23.20 12.48
CA PHE A 410 0.75 22.75 11.12
C PHE A 410 -0.10 23.80 10.39
N ASN A 411 -1.20 24.22 10.99
CA ASN A 411 -2.11 25.24 10.42
C ASN A 411 -1.42 26.60 10.28
N HIS A 412 -0.54 26.94 11.22
CA HIS A 412 0.27 28.16 11.14
C HIS A 412 1.19 28.11 9.92
N ASN A 413 1.90 27.01 9.71
CA ASN A 413 2.80 26.83 8.58
C ASN A 413 2.06 26.81 7.23
N LEU A 414 0.86 26.22 7.16
CA LEU A 414 0.03 26.30 5.96
C LEU A 414 -0.32 27.75 5.60
N LYS A 415 -0.80 28.53 6.58
CA LYS A 415 -1.12 29.95 6.37
C LYS A 415 0.09 30.77 5.92
N TYR A 416 1.26 30.45 6.41
CA TYR A 416 2.50 31.07 5.95
C TYR A 416 2.84 30.71 4.51
N LEU A 417 2.66 29.46 4.12
CA LEU A 417 2.85 29.03 2.73
C LEU A 417 1.88 29.72 1.76
N GLU A 418 0.62 29.91 2.15
CA GLU A 418 -0.38 30.60 1.35
C GLU A 418 -0.05 32.08 1.15
N ARG A 419 0.47 32.76 2.22
CA ARG A 419 0.79 34.19 2.21
C ARG A 419 2.12 34.53 1.54
N ALA A 420 3.07 33.60 1.53
CA ALA A 420 4.37 33.86 0.95
C ALA A 420 4.28 33.93 -0.59
N GLU A 421 4.15 35.11 -1.16
CA GLU A 421 4.35 35.35 -2.59
C GLU A 421 5.75 34.85 -3.01
N LYS A 422 5.86 34.21 -4.16
CA LYS A 422 7.14 33.82 -4.79
C LYS A 422 7.76 35.11 -5.41
N PRO A 423 8.77 35.73 -4.83
CA PRO A 423 9.64 36.57 -5.65
C PRO A 423 10.49 35.60 -6.48
N LEU A 424 10.38 35.66 -7.78
CA LEU A 424 11.21 34.92 -8.75
C LEU A 424 12.73 35.15 -8.54
N GLU A 425 13.10 36.20 -7.79
CA GLU A 425 14.48 36.66 -7.58
C GLU A 425 15.18 36.02 -6.38
N MET A 426 14.52 35.13 -5.61
CA MET A 426 15.12 34.54 -4.38
C MET A 426 14.99 33.04 -4.30
N VAL A 427 15.43 32.37 -5.33
CA VAL A 427 15.61 30.90 -5.26
C VAL A 427 16.83 30.62 -4.38
N GLU A 428 16.66 29.95 -3.24
CA GLU A 428 17.79 29.48 -2.45
C GLU A 428 18.32 28.14 -2.97
N PRO A 429 19.64 27.92 -2.86
CA PRO A 429 20.22 26.64 -3.25
C PRO A 429 19.57 25.46 -2.51
N LEU A 430 19.31 24.36 -3.23
CA LEU A 430 18.73 23.12 -2.69
C LEU A 430 19.55 22.54 -1.54
N LEU A 431 20.87 22.80 -1.52
CA LEU A 431 21.77 22.40 -0.44
C LEU A 431 22.29 23.62 0.29
N ASN A 432 22.30 23.58 1.61
CA ASN A 432 22.98 24.60 2.43
C ASN A 432 24.45 24.24 2.62
N GLY A 433 25.24 25.18 3.19
CA GLY A 433 26.68 24.98 3.41
C GLY A 433 27.01 23.72 4.23
N ASN A 434 26.22 23.41 5.27
CA ASN A 434 26.40 22.20 6.08
C ASN A 434 26.13 20.93 5.29
N GLU A 435 25.12 20.96 4.43
CA GLU A 435 24.79 19.82 3.56
C GLU A 435 25.83 19.64 2.46
N ILE A 436 26.37 20.74 1.91
CA ILE A 436 27.49 20.67 0.97
C ILE A 436 28.71 20.04 1.64
N MET A 437 29.09 20.49 2.82
CA MET A 437 30.17 19.90 3.62
C MET A 437 29.94 18.41 3.90
N GLU A 438 28.71 18.03 4.24
CA GLU A 438 28.35 16.62 4.48
C GLU A 438 28.53 15.73 3.23
N PHE A 439 28.18 16.25 2.05
CA PHE A 439 28.24 15.47 0.81
C PHE A 439 29.59 15.50 0.11
N THR A 440 30.39 16.55 0.35
CA THR A 440 31.71 16.73 -0.25
C THR A 440 32.86 16.32 0.67
N GLY A 441 32.65 16.38 1.99
CA GLY A 441 33.71 16.16 2.99
C GLY A 441 34.58 17.40 3.23
N LEU A 442 34.27 18.53 2.59
CA LEU A 442 35.02 19.79 2.78
C LEU A 442 34.86 20.34 4.19
N PRO A 443 35.92 20.91 4.77
CA PRO A 443 35.83 21.69 5.99
C PRO A 443 35.09 23.02 5.75
N PRO A 444 34.63 23.69 6.81
CA PRO A 444 34.09 25.06 6.69
C PRO A 444 35.10 25.99 6.05
N GLY A 445 34.75 26.57 4.90
CA GLY A 445 35.67 27.43 4.16
C GLY A 445 35.05 28.11 2.93
N PRO A 446 35.81 28.95 2.22
CA PRO A 446 35.36 29.66 1.04
C PRO A 446 34.95 28.71 -0.11
N GLU A 447 35.54 27.55 -0.20
CA GLU A 447 35.25 26.52 -1.21
C GLU A 447 33.78 26.06 -1.17
N VAL A 448 33.24 25.92 0.04
CA VAL A 448 31.80 25.62 0.25
C VAL A 448 30.92 26.76 -0.27
N GLY A 449 31.39 28.01 -0.13
CA GLY A 449 30.73 29.21 -0.66
C GLY A 449 30.67 29.17 -2.20
N VAL A 450 31.80 28.92 -2.84
CA VAL A 450 31.93 28.84 -4.30
C VAL A 450 31.00 27.76 -4.88
N ILE A 451 31.01 26.55 -4.30
CA ILE A 451 30.14 25.48 -4.73
C ILE A 451 28.66 25.87 -4.57
N ARG A 452 28.31 26.52 -3.47
CA ARG A 452 26.96 27.00 -3.21
C ARG A 452 26.50 28.07 -4.20
N GLU A 453 27.40 29.00 -4.54
CA GLU A 453 27.14 30.03 -5.55
C GLU A 453 27.03 29.45 -6.96
N ALA A 454 27.75 28.41 -7.30
CA ALA A 454 27.64 27.71 -8.56
C ALA A 454 26.32 26.88 -8.66
N LEU A 455 25.84 26.33 -7.56
CA LEU A 455 24.62 25.52 -7.52
C LEU A 455 23.35 26.33 -7.86
N LEU A 456 23.29 27.59 -7.40
CA LEU A 456 22.11 28.42 -7.60
C LEU A 456 21.81 28.74 -9.08
N PRO A 457 22.77 29.17 -9.91
CA PRO A 457 22.56 29.35 -11.35
C PRO A 457 22.16 28.06 -12.08
N ALA A 458 22.78 26.93 -11.72
CA ALA A 458 22.44 25.64 -12.30
C ALA A 458 20.98 25.24 -11.98
N GLN A 459 20.52 25.54 -10.78
CA GLN A 459 19.14 25.33 -10.34
C GLN A 459 18.17 26.27 -11.10
N ILE A 460 18.51 27.53 -11.29
CA ILE A 460 17.71 28.52 -12.05
C ILE A 460 17.58 28.08 -13.52
N ARG A 461 18.65 27.54 -14.12
CA ARG A 461 18.63 27.01 -15.49
C ARG A 461 17.88 25.68 -15.64
N GLY A 462 17.43 25.08 -14.54
CA GLY A 462 16.73 23.79 -14.58
C GLY A 462 17.64 22.56 -14.72
N GLU A 463 18.98 22.73 -14.67
CA GLU A 463 19.95 21.64 -14.71
C GLU A 463 19.93 20.81 -13.42
N VAL A 464 19.54 21.47 -12.33
CA VAL A 464 19.42 20.88 -10.98
C VAL A 464 18.03 21.16 -10.44
N THR A 465 17.19 20.16 -10.43
CA THR A 465 15.77 20.30 -10.03
C THR A 465 15.44 19.61 -8.71
N VAL A 466 16.23 18.60 -8.32
CA VAL A 466 16.02 17.78 -7.11
C VAL A 466 17.31 17.71 -6.29
N VAL A 467 17.17 17.35 -4.99
CA VAL A 467 18.34 17.26 -4.08
C VAL A 467 19.36 16.23 -4.54
N SER A 468 18.96 15.13 -5.17
CA SER A 468 19.88 14.13 -5.73
C SER A 468 20.74 14.68 -6.86
N SER A 469 20.14 15.45 -7.78
CA SER A 469 20.91 16.14 -8.84
C SER A 469 21.79 17.25 -8.26
N ALA A 470 21.36 17.93 -7.17
CA ALA A 470 22.19 18.89 -6.46
C ALA A 470 23.42 18.23 -5.82
N VAL A 471 23.26 17.04 -5.21
CA VAL A 471 24.38 16.27 -4.65
C VAL A 471 25.36 15.82 -5.75
N ALA A 472 24.83 15.36 -6.88
CA ALA A 472 25.67 14.98 -8.02
C ALA A 472 26.46 16.20 -8.56
N PHE A 473 25.79 17.35 -8.67
CA PHE A 473 26.39 18.61 -9.12
C PHE A 473 27.51 19.08 -8.18
N VAL A 474 27.27 19.13 -6.85
CA VAL A 474 28.30 19.62 -5.90
C VAL A 474 29.51 18.68 -5.84
N ARG A 475 29.31 17.38 -6.02
CA ARG A 475 30.42 16.40 -6.17
C ARG A 475 31.17 16.54 -7.49
N GLY A 476 30.48 16.99 -8.53
CA GLY A 476 31.10 17.37 -9.81
C GLY A 476 32.01 18.59 -9.64
N CYS A 477 31.48 19.65 -9.05
CA CYS A 477 32.24 20.87 -8.75
C CYS A 477 33.50 20.57 -7.91
N LEU A 478 33.40 19.71 -6.89
CA LEU A 478 34.56 19.31 -6.09
C LEU A 478 35.66 18.68 -6.95
N ARG A 479 35.28 17.70 -7.82
CA ARG A 479 36.25 17.05 -8.74
C ARG A 479 36.91 18.02 -9.70
N ASP A 480 36.20 19.07 -10.10
CA ASP A 480 36.74 20.09 -11.02
C ASP A 480 37.63 21.09 -10.30
N MET A 481 37.47 21.31 -8.97
CA MET A 481 38.33 22.10 -8.12
C MET A 481 39.64 21.37 -7.73
N GLU A 482 39.63 20.01 -7.77
CA GLU A 482 40.79 19.16 -7.48
C GLU A 482 41.69 18.93 -8.70
N LYS A 483 41.29 19.36 -9.90
CA LYS A 483 42.08 19.31 -11.14
C LYS A 483 42.90 20.58 -11.32
#